data_c02a331b2bef52e395cdc4a2fa6f0453
#
_entry.id   c02a331b2bef52e395cdc4a2fa6f0453
#
_cell.length_a   1.000
_cell.length_b   1.000
_cell.length_c   1.000
_cell.angle_alpha   90.00
_cell.angle_beta   90.00
_cell.angle_gamma   90.00
#
_symmetry.space_group_name_H-M   'P 1'
#
loop_
_entity.id
_entity.type
_entity.pdbx_description
1 polymer ?
#
loop_
_entity_poly.entity_id
_entity_poly.type
_entity_poly.pdbx_seq_one_letter_code
_entity_poly.pdbx_strand_id
1 'polypeptide(L)'
;MRMSATKLVGVVVAGGLMLGSTGCGAVDAIAGGKKKTACKNIETELRNFSTGGMSMTSPSGASATAQKFTDTAAKVRSEGKNAGGDVETAATAFAGDLDKTAEMLRKLSSGDTSAIGRPDTAAMQRHGNDLAKACGYTGFRFG
;
A
#
# COMPACT_ATOMS: atom_id res chain seq x y z
N MET A 1 3.41 -37.38 -45.79
CA MET A 1 3.42 -38.61 -44.98
C MET A 1 3.61 -38.24 -43.51
N ARG A 2 2.71 -38.76 -42.69
CA ARG A 2 2.70 -38.88 -41.23
C ARG A 2 2.39 -37.61 -40.42
N MET A 3 1.09 -37.55 -40.11
CA MET A 3 0.47 -36.87 -38.97
C MET A 3 1.07 -37.39 -37.67
N SER A 4 1.31 -36.47 -36.70
CA SER A 4 1.41 -36.84 -35.31
C SER A 4 0.53 -35.93 -34.49
N ALA A 5 -0.55 -36.50 -34.02
CA ALA A 5 -1.51 -35.94 -33.11
C ALA A 5 -0.85 -35.73 -31.74
N THR A 6 -0.82 -34.53 -31.22
CA THR A 6 -0.43 -34.26 -29.85
C THR A 6 -1.67 -34.07 -29.02
N LYS A 7 -1.84 -34.92 -28.06
CA LYS A 7 -2.96 -35.08 -27.14
C LYS A 7 -3.21 -33.80 -26.30
N LEU A 8 -4.44 -33.30 -26.43
CA LEU A 8 -5.05 -32.40 -25.45
C LEU A 8 -5.28 -33.16 -24.15
N VAL A 9 -4.51 -32.83 -23.12
CA VAL A 9 -4.81 -33.23 -21.76
C VAL A 9 -5.74 -32.18 -21.17
N GLY A 10 -7.02 -32.51 -21.19
CA GLY A 10 -8.04 -31.73 -20.47
C GLY A 10 -7.87 -31.97 -18.96
N VAL A 11 -7.50 -30.95 -18.23
CA VAL A 11 -7.63 -30.93 -16.78
C VAL A 11 -9.05 -30.51 -16.46
N VAL A 12 -9.90 -31.49 -16.20
CA VAL A 12 -11.21 -31.29 -15.58
C VAL A 12 -10.95 -30.99 -14.12
N VAL A 13 -11.04 -29.71 -13.75
CA VAL A 13 -11.15 -29.34 -12.34
C VAL A 13 -12.58 -29.61 -11.93
N ALA A 14 -12.80 -30.76 -11.30
CA ALA A 14 -14.05 -31.11 -10.68
C ALA A 14 -14.38 -30.09 -9.60
N GLY A 15 -15.40 -29.28 -9.86
CA GLY A 15 -15.99 -28.37 -8.87
C GLY A 15 -16.65 -29.17 -7.75
N GLY A 16 -15.96 -29.36 -6.65
CA GLY A 16 -16.55 -29.81 -5.41
C GLY A 16 -17.26 -28.67 -4.71
N LEU A 17 -18.55 -28.51 -4.95
CA LEU A 17 -19.45 -27.76 -4.05
C LEU A 17 -19.59 -28.56 -2.74
N MET A 18 -18.73 -28.29 -1.79
CA MET A 18 -18.94 -28.67 -0.40
C MET A 18 -19.77 -27.56 0.26
N LEU A 19 -21.09 -27.65 0.11
CA LEU A 19 -22.06 -27.07 1.01
C LEU A 19 -22.05 -27.93 2.27
N GLY A 20 -21.51 -27.44 3.36
CA GLY A 20 -21.69 -28.10 4.63
C GLY A 20 -20.65 -27.74 5.67
N SER A 21 -21.15 -27.06 6.69
CA SER A 21 -20.61 -26.81 8.02
C SER A 21 -19.88 -25.49 8.24
N THR A 22 -20.62 -24.62 8.85
CA THR A 22 -20.26 -23.61 9.87
C THR A 22 -18.86 -23.83 10.47
N GLY A 23 -17.86 -23.27 9.82
CA GLY A 23 -16.51 -23.16 10.35
C GLY A 23 -16.01 -21.75 10.11
N CYS A 24 -16.40 -20.79 10.96
CA CYS A 24 -15.89 -19.42 10.96
C CYS A 24 -14.36 -19.31 11.14
N GLY A 25 -13.65 -20.44 11.33
CA GLY A 25 -12.20 -20.43 11.56
C GLY A 25 -11.31 -20.44 10.32
N ALA A 26 -11.78 -21.01 9.20
CA ALA A 26 -10.91 -21.17 8.02
C ALA A 26 -10.84 -19.90 7.15
N VAL A 27 -11.92 -19.13 7.09
CA VAL A 27 -11.96 -17.85 6.36
C VAL A 27 -11.16 -16.79 7.10
N ASP A 28 -11.23 -16.78 8.45
CA ASP A 28 -10.43 -15.88 9.28
C ASP A 28 -8.92 -16.19 9.21
N ALA A 29 -8.54 -17.47 9.10
CA ALA A 29 -7.14 -17.85 8.96
C ALA A 29 -6.55 -17.40 7.61
N ILE A 30 -7.31 -17.47 6.52
CA ILE A 30 -6.87 -17.02 5.20
C ILE A 30 -6.89 -15.48 5.13
N ALA A 31 -7.93 -14.84 5.65
CA ALA A 31 -8.03 -13.38 5.71
C ALA A 31 -6.96 -12.80 6.66
N GLY A 32 -6.75 -13.44 7.82
CA GLY A 32 -5.69 -13.05 8.76
C GLY A 32 -4.30 -13.19 8.19
N GLY A 33 -4.03 -14.21 7.35
CA GLY A 33 -2.77 -14.39 6.64
C GLY A 33 -2.49 -13.28 5.63
N LYS A 34 -3.47 -12.92 4.80
CA LYS A 34 -3.37 -11.82 3.84
C LYS A 34 -3.15 -10.48 4.53
N LYS A 35 -3.95 -10.18 5.55
CA LYS A 35 -3.82 -8.96 6.36
C LYS A 35 -2.43 -8.85 6.97
N LYS A 36 -1.92 -9.92 7.60
CA LYS A 36 -0.59 -9.93 8.21
C LYS A 36 0.52 -9.68 7.19
N THR A 37 0.45 -10.32 6.04
CA THR A 37 1.43 -10.14 4.95
C THR A 37 1.38 -8.71 4.42
N ALA A 38 0.21 -8.18 4.11
CA ALA A 38 0.03 -6.82 3.62
C ALA A 38 0.53 -5.77 4.62
N CYS A 39 0.21 -5.94 5.91
CA CYS A 39 0.69 -5.04 6.96
C CYS A 39 2.22 -5.08 7.10
N LYS A 40 2.85 -6.25 6.99
CA LYS A 40 4.32 -6.37 6.98
C LYS A 40 4.94 -5.69 5.76
N ASN A 41 4.32 -5.81 4.59
CA ASN A 41 4.77 -5.14 3.37
C ASN A 41 4.66 -3.61 3.52
N ILE A 42 3.53 -3.11 4.04
CA ILE A 42 3.34 -1.68 4.34
C ILE A 42 4.43 -1.18 5.30
N GLU A 43 4.69 -1.89 6.39
CA GLU A 43 5.75 -1.51 7.33
C GLU A 43 7.11 -1.44 6.65
N THR A 44 7.44 -2.42 5.82
CA THR A 44 8.70 -2.46 5.07
C THR A 44 8.83 -1.28 4.12
N GLU A 45 7.77 -0.96 3.36
CA GLU A 45 7.76 0.19 2.44
C GLU A 45 7.92 1.52 3.17
N LEU A 46 7.23 1.70 4.31
CA LEU A 46 7.34 2.92 5.11
C LEU A 46 8.72 3.07 5.75
N ARG A 47 9.32 1.95 6.18
CA ARG A 47 10.69 1.95 6.68
C ARG A 47 11.70 2.32 5.58
N ASN A 48 11.59 1.71 4.40
CA ASN A 48 12.43 2.03 3.25
C ASN A 48 12.27 3.49 2.83
N PHE A 49 11.05 4.01 2.90
CA PHE A 49 10.77 5.41 2.64
C PHE A 49 11.48 6.33 3.62
N SER A 50 11.39 6.04 4.94
CA SER A 50 12.02 6.86 5.98
C SER A 50 13.56 6.83 5.92
N THR A 51 14.16 5.69 5.55
CA THR A 51 15.62 5.53 5.46
C THR A 51 16.20 5.99 4.13
N GLY A 52 15.36 6.15 3.11
CA GLY A 52 15.78 6.40 1.72
C GLY A 52 16.32 7.79 1.40
N GLY A 53 16.55 8.64 2.39
CA GLY A 53 17.07 10.02 2.23
C GLY A 53 16.15 10.89 1.36
N MET A 54 15.75 12.04 1.87
CA MET A 54 14.98 13.04 1.13
C MET A 54 15.86 14.24 0.87
N SER A 55 16.05 14.60 -0.41
CA SER A 55 16.75 15.82 -0.79
C SER A 55 15.73 16.83 -1.28
N MET A 56 15.62 17.97 -0.58
CA MET A 56 14.74 19.08 -0.96
C MET A 56 15.53 20.35 -1.24
N THR A 57 16.85 20.26 -1.34
CA THR A 57 17.75 21.40 -1.49
C THR A 57 17.85 21.91 -2.94
N SER A 58 17.29 21.18 -3.89
CA SER A 58 17.26 21.54 -5.32
C SER A 58 15.93 21.18 -5.95
N PRO A 59 15.50 21.83 -7.03
CA PRO A 59 14.28 21.48 -7.76
C PRO A 59 14.25 20.00 -8.20
N SER A 60 15.38 19.48 -8.66
CA SER A 60 15.51 18.07 -9.05
C SER A 60 15.38 17.12 -7.85
N GLY A 61 15.94 17.50 -6.70
CA GLY A 61 15.80 16.76 -5.44
C GLY A 61 14.35 16.75 -4.95
N ALA A 62 13.65 17.88 -5.04
CA ALA A 62 12.24 17.98 -4.69
C ALA A 62 11.36 17.11 -5.61
N SER A 63 11.63 17.11 -6.93
CA SER A 63 10.92 16.26 -7.89
C SER A 63 11.16 14.77 -7.63
N ALA A 64 12.39 14.35 -7.37
CA ALA A 64 12.74 12.97 -7.05
C ALA A 64 12.07 12.53 -5.72
N THR A 65 12.03 13.42 -4.74
CA THR A 65 11.33 13.17 -3.48
C THR A 65 9.82 13.04 -3.69
N ALA A 66 9.21 13.90 -4.51
CA ALA A 66 7.81 13.80 -4.87
C ALA A 66 7.47 12.45 -5.52
N GLN A 67 8.35 11.94 -6.39
CA GLN A 67 8.16 10.62 -6.99
C GLN A 67 8.18 9.51 -5.94
N LYS A 68 9.12 9.55 -4.98
CA LYS A 68 9.17 8.58 -3.87
C LYS A 68 7.86 8.57 -3.06
N PHE A 69 7.30 9.74 -2.77
CA PHE A 69 5.99 9.84 -2.09
C PHE A 69 4.88 9.18 -2.88
N THR A 70 4.82 9.43 -4.20
CA THR A 70 3.80 8.82 -5.07
C THR A 70 3.94 7.30 -5.15
N ASP A 71 5.17 6.81 -5.32
CA ASP A 71 5.44 5.37 -5.42
C ASP A 71 5.08 4.66 -4.11
N THR A 72 5.43 5.27 -2.97
CA THR A 72 5.06 4.74 -1.65
C THR A 72 3.55 4.75 -1.45
N ALA A 73 2.86 5.84 -1.83
CA ALA A 73 1.40 5.92 -1.76
C ALA A 73 0.73 4.82 -2.58
N ALA A 74 1.21 4.56 -3.80
CA ALA A 74 0.68 3.50 -4.65
C ALA A 74 0.85 2.10 -4.02
N LYS A 75 2.02 1.82 -3.46
CA LYS A 75 2.30 0.54 -2.80
C LYS A 75 1.46 0.36 -1.53
N VAL A 76 1.39 1.37 -0.67
CA VAL A 76 0.56 1.34 0.55
C VAL A 76 -0.90 1.09 0.20
N ARG A 77 -1.42 1.76 -0.84
CA ARG A 77 -2.80 1.57 -1.30
C ARG A 77 -3.04 0.17 -1.87
N SER A 78 -2.08 -0.37 -2.63
CA SER A 78 -2.13 -1.73 -3.18
C SER A 78 -2.17 -2.78 -2.07
N GLU A 79 -1.27 -2.67 -1.10
CA GLU A 79 -1.24 -3.60 0.04
C GLU A 79 -2.49 -3.45 0.93
N GLY A 80 -2.99 -2.23 1.12
CA GLY A 80 -4.25 -1.99 1.82
C GLY A 80 -5.41 -2.75 1.17
N LYS A 81 -5.54 -2.70 -0.16
CA LYS A 81 -6.55 -3.47 -0.92
C LYS A 81 -6.38 -4.97 -0.73
N ASN A 82 -5.14 -5.47 -0.73
CA ASN A 82 -4.86 -6.89 -0.50
C ASN A 82 -5.30 -7.36 0.90
N ALA A 83 -5.18 -6.48 1.89
CA ALA A 83 -5.62 -6.75 3.26
C ALA A 83 -7.15 -6.66 3.41
N GLY A 84 -7.77 -5.69 2.74
CA GLY A 84 -9.19 -5.38 2.84
C GLY A 84 -9.59 -4.71 4.17
N GLY A 85 -10.88 -4.44 4.33
CA GLY A 85 -11.49 -3.94 5.56
C GLY A 85 -10.85 -2.66 6.11
N ASP A 86 -10.61 -2.64 7.41
CA ASP A 86 -10.07 -1.45 8.10
C ASP A 86 -8.68 -1.04 7.60
N VAL A 87 -7.86 -2.03 7.18
CA VAL A 87 -6.53 -1.77 6.65
C VAL A 87 -6.63 -1.05 5.31
N GLU A 88 -7.54 -1.46 4.43
CA GLU A 88 -7.75 -0.78 3.14
C GLU A 88 -8.18 0.67 3.34
N THR A 89 -9.14 0.90 4.25
CA THR A 89 -9.63 2.25 4.56
C THR A 89 -8.51 3.14 5.09
N ALA A 90 -7.77 2.67 6.08
CA ALA A 90 -6.68 3.43 6.69
C ALA A 90 -5.50 3.64 5.73
N ALA A 91 -5.12 2.62 4.95
CA ALA A 91 -4.08 2.72 3.94
C ALA A 91 -4.44 3.72 2.82
N THR A 92 -5.70 3.76 2.40
CA THR A 92 -6.18 4.71 1.40
C THR A 92 -6.10 6.14 1.91
N ALA A 93 -6.52 6.40 3.15
CA ALA A 93 -6.44 7.73 3.77
C ALA A 93 -4.98 8.19 3.90
N PHE A 94 -4.10 7.35 4.44
CA PHE A 94 -2.68 7.65 4.59
C PHE A 94 -1.99 7.88 3.24
N ALA A 95 -2.25 7.03 2.24
CA ALA A 95 -1.72 7.21 0.89
C ALA A 95 -2.19 8.51 0.23
N GLY A 96 -3.41 8.96 0.54
CA GLY A 96 -3.91 10.25 0.09
C GLY A 96 -3.11 11.45 0.64
N ASP A 97 -2.61 11.36 1.87
CA ASP A 97 -1.75 12.41 2.45
C ASP A 97 -0.35 12.40 1.82
N LEU A 98 0.17 11.21 1.49
CA LEU A 98 1.44 11.09 0.74
C LEU A 98 1.31 11.70 -0.65
N ASP A 99 0.21 11.47 -1.37
CA ASP A 99 -0.04 12.05 -2.69
C ASP A 99 -0.14 13.59 -2.63
N LYS A 100 -0.84 14.15 -1.64
CA LYS A 100 -0.89 15.60 -1.42
C LYS A 100 0.49 16.19 -1.18
N THR A 101 1.32 15.51 -0.40
CA THR A 101 2.70 15.92 -0.15
C THR A 101 3.52 15.87 -1.43
N ALA A 102 3.36 14.82 -2.25
CA ALA A 102 4.00 14.72 -3.55
C ALA A 102 3.60 15.87 -4.50
N GLU A 103 2.32 16.21 -4.53
CA GLU A 103 1.83 17.32 -5.36
C GLU A 103 2.45 18.66 -4.93
N MET A 104 2.49 18.91 -3.62
CA MET A 104 3.12 20.12 -3.08
C MET A 104 4.61 20.20 -3.47
N LEU A 105 5.35 19.09 -3.36
CA LEU A 105 6.76 19.05 -3.75
C LEU A 105 6.96 19.27 -5.25
N ARG A 106 6.06 18.78 -6.11
CA ARG A 106 6.10 19.06 -7.55
C ARG A 106 5.89 20.56 -7.85
N LYS A 107 4.94 21.20 -7.18
CA LYS A 107 4.71 22.64 -7.31
C LYS A 107 5.95 23.44 -6.88
N LEU A 108 6.56 23.06 -5.74
CA LEU A 108 7.83 23.66 -5.32
C LEU A 108 8.93 23.47 -6.35
N SER A 109 9.07 22.29 -6.94
CA SER A 109 10.10 22.02 -7.96
C SER A 109 9.91 22.81 -9.25
N SER A 110 8.67 23.19 -9.57
CA SER A 110 8.33 24.05 -10.73
C SER A 110 8.42 25.55 -10.43
N GLY A 111 8.77 25.95 -9.21
CA GLY A 111 8.85 27.35 -8.80
C GLY A 111 7.51 27.98 -8.44
N ASP A 112 6.42 27.20 -8.42
CA ASP A 112 5.11 27.68 -7.99
C ASP A 112 5.04 27.73 -6.46
N THR A 113 5.40 28.88 -5.90
CA THR A 113 5.35 29.11 -4.44
C THR A 113 3.96 29.54 -3.95
N SER A 114 3.03 29.87 -4.83
CA SER A 114 1.68 30.33 -4.47
C SER A 114 0.82 29.22 -3.86
N ALA A 115 1.17 27.96 -4.13
CA ALA A 115 0.46 26.77 -3.69
C ALA A 115 1.10 26.08 -2.47
N ILE A 116 2.03 26.75 -1.76
CA ILE A 116 2.65 26.20 -0.56
C ILE A 116 1.68 26.32 0.61
N GLY A 117 0.65 25.45 0.60
CA GLY A 117 -0.05 25.11 1.82
C GLY A 117 0.92 24.33 2.73
N ARG A 118 0.88 24.57 4.03
CA ARG A 118 1.59 23.69 4.97
C ARG A 118 1.02 22.29 4.85
N PRO A 119 1.87 21.24 4.76
CA PRO A 119 1.37 19.86 4.83
C PRO A 119 0.55 19.71 6.11
N ASP A 120 -0.62 19.09 6.02
CA ASP A 120 -1.37 18.73 7.22
C ASP A 120 -0.70 17.53 7.91
N THR A 121 0.39 17.84 8.63
CA THR A 121 1.17 16.84 9.37
C THR A 121 0.32 16.17 10.44
N ALA A 122 -0.68 16.86 10.99
CA ALA A 122 -1.58 16.30 11.98
C ALA A 122 -2.54 15.26 11.37
N ALA A 123 -3.05 15.51 10.15
CA ALA A 123 -3.83 14.51 9.42
C ALA A 123 -2.98 13.30 9.05
N MET A 124 -1.79 13.51 8.50
CA MET A 124 -0.86 12.42 8.16
C MET A 124 -0.52 11.57 9.38
N GLN A 125 -0.26 12.19 10.53
CA GLN A 125 0.01 11.45 11.77
C GLN A 125 -1.20 10.66 12.25
N ARG A 126 -2.41 11.22 12.19
CA ARG A 126 -3.64 10.50 12.54
C ARG A 126 -3.84 9.29 11.63
N HIS A 127 -3.81 9.47 10.31
CA HIS A 127 -4.00 8.39 9.37
C HIS A 127 -2.89 7.33 9.45
N GLY A 128 -1.65 7.73 9.75
CA GLY A 128 -0.56 6.81 10.04
C GLY A 128 -0.81 5.97 11.30
N ASN A 129 -1.33 6.59 12.37
CA ASN A 129 -1.70 5.88 13.59
C ASN A 129 -2.90 4.95 13.37
N ASP A 130 -3.89 5.36 12.58
CA ASP A 130 -5.04 4.53 12.26
C ASP A 130 -4.63 3.32 11.43
N LEU A 131 -3.71 3.49 10.48
CA LEU A 131 -3.12 2.39 9.71
C LEU A 131 -2.34 1.43 10.60
N ALA A 132 -1.54 1.97 11.54
CA ALA A 132 -0.82 1.14 12.51
C ALA A 132 -1.79 0.32 13.36
N LYS A 133 -2.84 0.92 13.91
CA LYS A 133 -3.87 0.23 14.68
C LYS A 133 -4.59 -0.83 13.84
N ALA A 134 -4.98 -0.51 12.61
CA ALA A 134 -5.62 -1.45 11.69
C ALA A 134 -4.73 -2.68 11.43
N CYS A 135 -3.41 -2.48 11.40
CA CYS A 135 -2.42 -3.55 11.28
C CYS A 135 -2.08 -4.26 12.61
N GLY A 136 -2.61 -3.80 13.75
CA GLY A 136 -2.32 -4.36 15.07
C GLY A 136 -0.98 -3.91 15.66
N TYR A 137 -0.42 -2.80 15.18
CA TYR A 137 0.79 -2.19 15.71
C TYR A 137 0.46 -1.08 16.71
N THR A 138 1.33 -0.85 17.69
CA THR A 138 1.19 0.25 18.66
C THR A 138 1.57 1.62 18.08
N GLY A 139 2.00 1.67 16.83
CA GLY A 139 2.39 2.85 16.06
C GLY A 139 3.51 2.52 15.08
N PHE A 140 3.58 3.24 13.96
CA PHE A 140 4.78 3.22 13.12
C PHE A 140 5.79 4.16 13.77
N ARG A 141 6.90 3.61 14.27
CA ARG A 141 8.04 4.42 14.69
C ARG A 141 8.78 4.84 13.43
N PHE A 142 8.50 6.02 12.96
CA PHE A 142 9.40 6.71 12.03
C PHE A 142 10.60 7.16 12.86
N GLY A 143 11.66 6.31 12.85
CA GLY A 143 12.90 6.58 13.54
C GLY A 143 13.72 7.66 12.86
#